data_3403590bca4df6f6fcb4f48ed91b0e48
#
_entry.id   3403590bca4df6f6fcb4f48ed91b0e48
#
_cell.length_a   1.000
_cell.length_b   1.000
_cell.length_c   1.000
_cell.angle_alpha   90.00
_cell.angle_beta   90.00
_cell.angle_gamma   90.00
#
_symmetry.space_group_name_H-M   'P 1'
#
loop_
_entity.id
_entity.type
_entity.pdbx_description
1 polymer ?
#
loop_
_entity_poly.entity_id
_entity_poly.type
_entity_poly.pdbx_seq_one_letter_code
_entity_poly.pdbx_strand_id
1 'polypeptide(L)'
;MKRLEGKVAIITGSAQGMGAAHAKLFIENGAKVILTDLNEVKGEEFAAELGENAIFVKQNVASEEDWATVIAKAEETFGPVNVLVNNAGITMAKNMLDVTVEEYRRIVEINQVSVFLGMKTVAASMMKTGGGSIVNISSMNGLVAGAIGYT
;
A
#
# COMPACT_ATOMS: atom_id res chain seq x y z
N MET A 1 -20.15 -13.92 8.79
CA MET A 1 -19.05 -14.74 8.26
C MET A 1 -17.92 -13.78 7.90
N LYS A 2 -16.76 -13.95 8.51
CA LYS A 2 -15.57 -13.10 8.23
C LYS A 2 -14.93 -13.56 6.91
N ARG A 3 -15.04 -12.75 5.86
CA ARG A 3 -14.60 -13.12 4.49
C ARG A 3 -13.08 -13.19 4.32
N LEU A 4 -12.33 -12.54 5.22
CA LEU A 4 -10.87 -12.45 5.18
C LEU A 4 -10.20 -13.17 6.36
N GLU A 5 -10.90 -14.09 7.00
CA GLU A 5 -10.34 -14.91 8.08
C GLU A 5 -9.06 -15.62 7.62
N GLY A 6 -8.00 -15.54 8.42
CA GLY A 6 -6.69 -16.13 8.10
C GLY A 6 -5.89 -15.40 7.00
N LYS A 7 -6.34 -14.24 6.53
CA LYS A 7 -5.57 -13.42 5.58
C LYS A 7 -4.62 -12.49 6.31
N VAL A 8 -3.39 -12.42 5.78
CA VAL A 8 -2.36 -11.45 6.16
C VAL A 8 -2.18 -10.48 5.01
N ALA A 9 -2.55 -9.22 5.21
CA ALA A 9 -2.60 -8.22 4.17
C ALA A 9 -1.62 -7.07 4.42
N ILE A 10 -0.91 -6.64 3.38
CA ILE A 10 -0.18 -5.37 3.36
C ILE A 10 -1.03 -4.36 2.60
N ILE A 11 -1.21 -3.16 3.18
CA ILE A 11 -1.93 -2.04 2.55
C ILE A 11 -1.03 -0.82 2.59
N THR A 12 -0.61 -0.33 1.41
CA THR A 12 0.28 0.82 1.32
C THR A 12 -0.48 2.14 1.33
N GLY A 13 0.13 3.21 1.88
CA GLY A 13 -0.52 4.52 2.00
C GLY A 13 -1.74 4.47 2.92
N SER A 14 -1.63 3.77 4.05
CA SER A 14 -2.76 3.41 4.89
C SER A 14 -2.87 4.16 6.21
N ALA A 15 -2.05 5.20 6.44
CA ALA A 15 -2.20 6.06 7.61
C ALA A 15 -3.44 6.98 7.54
N GLN A 16 -4.06 7.10 6.37
CA GLN A 16 -5.24 7.94 6.16
C GLN A 16 -6.01 7.57 4.87
N GLY A 17 -7.13 8.24 4.63
CA GLY A 17 -7.89 8.16 3.37
C GLY A 17 -8.41 6.76 3.04
N MET A 18 -8.33 6.38 1.75
CA MET A 18 -8.81 5.09 1.27
C MET A 18 -8.03 3.91 1.88
N GLY A 19 -6.72 4.04 2.03
CA GLY A 19 -5.90 2.97 2.62
C GLY A 19 -6.32 2.65 4.05
N ALA A 20 -6.59 3.67 4.87
CA ALA A 20 -7.10 3.49 6.23
C ALA A 20 -8.49 2.85 6.24
N ALA A 21 -9.39 3.27 5.33
CA ALA A 21 -10.71 2.68 5.20
C ALA A 21 -10.65 1.20 4.79
N HIS A 22 -9.76 0.86 3.85
CA HIS A 22 -9.50 -0.53 3.47
C HIS A 22 -9.00 -1.35 4.67
N ALA A 23 -8.03 -0.85 5.41
CA ALA A 23 -7.45 -1.54 6.57
C ALA A 23 -8.52 -1.86 7.62
N LYS A 24 -9.34 -0.89 7.98
CA LYS A 24 -10.45 -1.07 8.92
C LYS A 24 -11.41 -2.16 8.45
N LEU A 25 -11.85 -2.09 7.20
CA LEU A 25 -12.76 -3.08 6.63
C LEU A 25 -12.13 -4.48 6.56
N PHE A 26 -10.84 -4.60 6.27
CA PHE A 26 -10.12 -5.87 6.25
C PHE A 26 -10.10 -6.52 7.64
N ILE A 27 -9.80 -5.74 8.68
CA ILE A 27 -9.78 -6.22 10.07
C ILE A 27 -11.18 -6.62 10.53
N GLU A 28 -12.21 -5.82 10.24
CA GLU A 28 -13.60 -6.16 10.52
C GLU A 28 -14.02 -7.49 9.88
N ASN A 29 -13.41 -7.84 8.75
CA ASN A 29 -13.64 -9.11 8.05
C ASN A 29 -12.65 -10.22 8.43
N GLY A 30 -11.83 -10.03 9.46
CA GLY A 30 -11.00 -11.07 10.05
C GLY A 30 -9.56 -11.17 9.53
N ALA A 31 -9.10 -10.22 8.72
CA ALA A 31 -7.70 -10.15 8.30
C ALA A 31 -6.80 -9.62 9.42
N LYS A 32 -5.52 -9.97 9.34
CA LYS A 32 -4.42 -9.27 9.98
C LYS A 32 -3.80 -8.31 8.98
N VAL A 33 -3.51 -7.08 9.38
CA VAL A 33 -3.12 -6.02 8.44
C VAL A 33 -1.81 -5.37 8.85
N ILE A 34 -0.91 -5.26 7.90
CA ILE A 34 0.29 -4.44 7.97
C ILE A 34 -0.04 -3.11 7.26
N LEU A 35 -0.11 -2.06 8.06
CA LEU A 35 -0.26 -0.70 7.59
C LEU A 35 1.09 -0.13 7.20
N THR A 36 1.20 0.48 6.04
CA THR A 36 2.43 1.17 5.67
C THR A 36 2.16 2.58 5.14
N ASP A 37 3.01 3.52 5.52
CA ASP A 37 2.93 4.93 5.10
C ASP A 37 4.28 5.62 5.37
N LEU A 38 4.48 6.83 4.80
CA LEU A 38 5.56 7.73 5.19
C LEU A 38 5.27 8.43 6.51
N ASN A 39 3.99 8.65 6.83
CA ASN A 39 3.56 9.33 8.04
C ASN A 39 3.52 8.36 9.23
N GLU A 40 4.65 8.26 9.92
CA GLU A 40 4.87 7.37 11.04
C GLU A 40 3.91 7.65 12.20
N VAL A 41 3.77 8.90 12.60
CA VAL A 41 2.92 9.28 13.75
C VAL A 41 1.48 8.86 13.52
N LYS A 42 0.88 9.25 12.39
CA LYS A 42 -0.50 8.85 12.07
C LYS A 42 -0.66 7.35 11.88
N GLY A 43 0.35 6.71 11.31
CA GLY A 43 0.31 5.25 11.07
C GLY A 43 0.31 4.46 12.37
N GLU A 44 1.16 4.84 13.34
CA GLU A 44 1.22 4.20 14.66
C GLU A 44 -0.05 4.45 15.46
N GLU A 45 -0.55 5.70 15.49
CA GLU A 45 -1.82 6.04 16.14
C GLU A 45 -2.98 5.20 15.58
N PHE A 46 -3.05 5.08 14.26
CA PHE A 46 -4.11 4.32 13.62
C PHE A 46 -3.97 2.81 13.84
N ALA A 47 -2.76 2.27 13.85
CA ALA A 47 -2.53 0.87 14.20
C ALA A 47 -2.96 0.56 15.64
N ALA A 48 -2.66 1.46 16.58
CA ALA A 48 -3.09 1.34 17.97
C ALA A 48 -4.62 1.37 18.11
N GLU A 49 -5.32 2.22 17.34
CA GLU A 49 -6.78 2.27 17.29
C GLU A 49 -7.39 0.95 16.79
N LEU A 50 -6.77 0.32 15.80
CA LEU A 50 -7.24 -0.93 15.20
C LEU A 50 -6.95 -2.18 16.05
N GLY A 51 -6.02 -2.09 17.00
CA GLY A 51 -5.73 -3.14 17.97
C GLY A 51 -4.81 -4.25 17.44
N GLU A 52 -4.84 -5.41 18.07
CA GLU A 52 -3.86 -6.51 17.91
C GLU A 52 -3.76 -7.11 16.49
N ASN A 53 -4.75 -6.87 15.66
CA ASN A 53 -4.77 -7.36 14.27
C ASN A 53 -4.16 -6.37 13.28
N ALA A 54 -3.56 -5.28 13.75
CA ALA A 54 -2.88 -4.29 12.95
C ALA A 54 -1.47 -4.01 13.49
N ILE A 55 -0.51 -3.85 12.60
CA ILE A 55 0.78 -3.23 12.91
C ILE A 55 1.08 -2.16 11.87
N PHE A 56 1.87 -1.17 12.27
CA PHE A 56 2.39 -0.17 11.35
C PHE A 56 3.87 -0.38 11.08
N VAL A 57 4.28 -0.15 9.84
CA VAL A 57 5.68 -0.12 9.40
C VAL A 57 5.86 1.10 8.52
N LYS A 58 6.77 2.00 8.90
CA LYS A 58 7.13 3.14 8.07
C LYS A 58 7.74 2.64 6.76
N GLN A 59 7.27 3.17 5.64
CA GLN A 59 7.70 2.73 4.33
C GLN A 59 7.69 3.87 3.31
N ASN A 60 8.80 4.01 2.59
CA ASN A 60 8.82 4.62 1.28
C ASN A 60 8.57 3.51 0.24
N VAL A 61 7.43 3.51 -0.41
CA VAL A 61 7.05 2.47 -1.40
C VAL A 61 7.99 2.38 -2.61
N ALA A 62 8.79 3.42 -2.86
CA ALA A 62 9.81 3.43 -3.91
C ALA A 62 11.16 2.81 -3.48
N SER A 63 11.30 2.36 -2.22
CA SER A 63 12.51 1.75 -1.67
C SER A 63 12.41 0.22 -1.65
N GLU A 64 13.31 -0.48 -2.33
CA GLU A 64 13.40 -1.95 -2.25
C GLU A 64 13.75 -2.43 -0.83
N GLU A 65 14.57 -1.67 -0.10
CA GLU A 65 14.96 -1.99 1.27
C GLU A 65 13.78 -1.92 2.23
N ASP A 66 12.94 -0.87 2.08
CA ASP A 66 11.73 -0.73 2.89
C ASP A 66 10.75 -1.86 2.62
N TRP A 67 10.59 -2.29 1.36
CA TRP A 67 9.77 -3.45 1.03
C TRP A 67 10.28 -4.73 1.70
N ALA A 68 11.59 -4.96 1.72
CA ALA A 68 12.16 -6.12 2.41
C ALA A 68 11.88 -6.07 3.92
N THR A 69 11.99 -4.90 4.53
CA THR A 69 11.68 -4.65 5.95
C THR A 69 10.21 -4.92 6.26
N VAL A 70 9.30 -4.42 5.40
CA VAL A 70 7.85 -4.64 5.56
C VAL A 70 7.49 -6.12 5.51
N ILE A 71 8.02 -6.87 4.52
CA ILE A 71 7.77 -8.32 4.41
C ILE A 71 8.32 -9.06 5.63
N ALA A 72 9.55 -8.77 6.04
CA ALA A 72 10.15 -9.42 7.21
C ALA A 72 9.30 -9.18 8.47
N LYS A 73 8.85 -7.95 8.69
CA LYS A 73 8.02 -7.60 9.85
C LYS A 73 6.63 -8.25 9.79
N ALA A 74 6.03 -8.32 8.60
CA ALA A 74 4.77 -9.02 8.39
C ALA A 74 4.88 -10.50 8.74
N GLU A 75 5.90 -11.18 8.21
CA GLU A 75 6.12 -12.61 8.42
C GLU A 75 6.46 -12.94 9.88
N GLU A 76 7.25 -12.09 10.54
CA GLU A 76 7.58 -12.22 11.96
C GLU A 76 6.33 -12.13 12.84
N THR A 77 5.43 -11.18 12.54
CA THR A 77 4.32 -10.86 13.42
C THR A 77 3.07 -11.71 13.15
N PHE A 78 2.73 -11.89 11.88
CA PHE A 78 1.46 -12.50 11.48
C PHE A 78 1.61 -13.75 10.59
N GLY A 79 2.82 -14.01 10.12
CA GLY A 79 3.08 -15.09 9.16
C GLY A 79 3.06 -14.61 7.70
N PRO A 80 3.15 -15.54 6.76
CA PRO A 80 3.30 -15.23 5.34
C PRO A 80 2.17 -14.36 4.80
N VAL A 81 2.55 -13.35 4.03
CA VAL A 81 1.62 -12.41 3.38
C VAL A 81 0.92 -13.11 2.21
N ASN A 82 -0.38 -12.96 2.13
CA ASN A 82 -1.19 -13.50 1.04
C ASN A 82 -2.14 -12.49 0.39
N VAL A 83 -2.15 -11.23 0.86
CA VAL A 83 -2.85 -10.11 0.20
C VAL A 83 -1.95 -8.88 0.15
N LEU A 84 -1.91 -8.23 -1.00
CA LEU A 84 -1.28 -6.92 -1.18
C LEU A 84 -2.28 -5.95 -1.77
N VAL A 85 -2.41 -4.78 -1.16
CA VAL A 85 -3.14 -3.63 -1.72
C VAL A 85 -2.14 -2.50 -1.97
N ASN A 86 -1.72 -2.34 -3.21
CA ASN A 86 -0.94 -1.18 -3.67
C ASN A 86 -1.89 0.01 -3.79
N ASN A 87 -2.00 0.77 -2.69
CA ASN A 87 -2.89 1.93 -2.60
C ASN A 87 -2.13 3.25 -2.51
N ALA A 88 -0.88 3.24 -2.06
CA ALA A 88 -0.05 4.43 -2.01
C ALA A 88 0.06 5.09 -3.39
N GLY A 89 -0.11 6.39 -3.43
CA GLY A 89 0.01 7.17 -4.66
C GLY A 89 -0.02 8.67 -4.36
N ILE A 90 0.52 9.43 -5.28
CA ILE A 90 0.51 10.89 -5.23
C ILE A 90 -0.11 11.45 -6.50
N THR A 91 -0.61 12.66 -6.41
CA THR A 91 -1.07 13.44 -7.54
C THR A 91 -0.45 14.83 -7.49
N MET A 92 -0.40 15.49 -8.63
CA MET A 92 0.09 16.86 -8.74
C MET A 92 -0.97 17.72 -9.44
N ALA A 93 -1.44 18.74 -8.74
CA ALA A 93 -2.34 19.74 -9.30
C ALA A 93 -1.51 20.88 -9.93
N LYS A 94 -0.95 20.63 -11.11
CA LYS A 94 -0.07 21.56 -11.83
C LYS A 94 -0.36 21.50 -13.33
N ASN A 95 -0.23 22.62 -14.02
CA ASN A 95 -0.34 22.62 -15.46
C ASN A 95 0.83 21.82 -16.07
N MET A 96 0.56 21.00 -17.08
CA MET A 96 1.58 20.16 -17.72
C MET A 96 2.79 20.96 -18.22
N LEU A 97 2.59 22.17 -18.70
CA LEU A 97 3.69 23.02 -19.18
C LEU A 97 4.64 23.51 -18.07
N ASP A 98 4.18 23.46 -16.82
CA ASP A 98 4.94 23.90 -15.64
C ASP A 98 5.54 22.73 -14.85
N VAL A 99 5.25 21.48 -15.25
CA VAL A 99 5.77 20.27 -14.59
C VAL A 99 7.22 20.06 -15.00
N THR A 100 8.10 19.91 -14.00
CA THR A 100 9.50 19.55 -14.26
C THR A 100 9.66 18.04 -14.51
N VAL A 101 10.76 17.67 -15.13
CA VAL A 101 11.08 16.24 -15.36
C VAL A 101 11.26 15.50 -14.03
N GLU A 102 11.80 16.15 -13.01
CA GLU A 102 11.98 15.59 -11.67
C GLU A 102 10.64 15.32 -11.00
N GLU A 103 9.70 16.26 -11.09
CA GLU A 103 8.34 16.10 -10.57
C GLU A 103 7.61 14.96 -11.27
N TYR A 104 7.73 14.86 -12.58
CA TYR A 104 7.16 13.77 -13.36
C TYR A 104 7.75 12.41 -12.95
N ARG A 105 9.08 12.33 -12.87
CA ARG A 105 9.77 11.10 -12.43
C ARG A 105 9.33 10.66 -11.05
N ARG A 106 9.15 11.61 -10.13
CA ARG A 106 8.65 11.31 -8.78
C ARG A 106 7.26 10.69 -8.80
N ILE A 107 6.36 11.16 -9.65
CA ILE A 107 5.02 10.56 -9.82
C ILE A 107 5.14 9.13 -10.34
N VAL A 108 5.93 8.91 -11.39
CA VAL A 108 6.15 7.58 -11.96
C VAL A 108 6.75 6.63 -10.92
N GLU A 109 7.74 7.10 -10.15
CA GLU A 109 8.40 6.32 -9.12
C GLU A 109 7.41 5.85 -8.05
N ILE A 110 6.57 6.75 -7.56
CA ILE A 110 5.62 6.43 -6.50
C ILE A 110 4.38 5.69 -7.02
N ASN A 111 3.84 6.05 -8.20
CA ASN A 111 2.57 5.49 -8.65
C ASN A 111 2.72 4.24 -9.53
N GLN A 112 3.91 4.00 -10.10
CA GLN A 112 4.14 2.92 -11.04
C GLN A 112 5.26 1.97 -10.60
N VAL A 113 6.48 2.50 -10.34
CA VAL A 113 7.62 1.66 -9.95
C VAL A 113 7.33 0.98 -8.61
N SER A 114 6.74 1.69 -7.66
CA SER A 114 6.37 1.12 -6.36
C SER A 114 5.43 -0.08 -6.46
N VAL A 115 4.47 -0.02 -7.38
CA VAL A 115 3.53 -1.12 -7.64
C VAL A 115 4.27 -2.37 -8.12
N PHE A 116 5.23 -2.19 -9.04
CA PHE A 116 6.11 -3.28 -9.48
C PHE A 116 6.93 -3.84 -8.31
N LEU A 117 7.53 -2.98 -7.47
CA LEU A 117 8.31 -3.41 -6.31
C LEU A 117 7.46 -4.21 -5.33
N GLY A 118 6.26 -3.74 -5.03
CA GLY A 118 5.31 -4.44 -4.17
C GLY A 118 4.96 -5.83 -4.68
N MET A 119 4.59 -5.93 -5.96
CA MET A 119 4.28 -7.22 -6.60
C MET A 119 5.49 -8.16 -6.60
N LYS A 120 6.68 -7.67 -6.97
CA LYS A 120 7.93 -8.42 -6.99
C LYS A 120 8.26 -8.99 -5.61
N THR A 121 8.20 -8.14 -4.59
CA THR A 121 8.67 -8.50 -3.24
C THR A 121 7.68 -9.44 -2.53
N VAL A 122 6.36 -9.22 -2.67
CA VAL A 122 5.37 -10.06 -2.00
C VAL A 122 5.25 -11.47 -2.61
N ALA A 123 5.65 -11.65 -3.87
CA ALA A 123 5.47 -12.91 -4.58
C ALA A 123 6.09 -14.11 -3.84
N ALA A 124 7.30 -13.95 -3.28
CA ALA A 124 7.98 -15.01 -2.53
C ALA A 124 7.21 -15.41 -1.26
N SER A 125 6.61 -14.44 -0.57
CA SER A 125 5.79 -14.68 0.61
C SER A 125 4.48 -15.39 0.23
N MET A 126 3.82 -14.95 -0.84
CA MET A 126 2.58 -15.57 -1.34
C MET A 126 2.78 -17.03 -1.78
N MET A 127 3.93 -17.35 -2.36
CA MET A 127 4.24 -18.75 -2.71
C MET A 127 4.26 -19.69 -1.51
N LYS A 128 4.64 -19.21 -0.31
CA LYS A 128 4.63 -20.00 0.92
C LYS A 128 3.22 -20.44 1.34
N THR A 129 2.20 -19.72 0.91
CA THR A 129 0.78 -20.00 1.21
C THR A 129 0.02 -20.64 0.05
N GLY A 130 0.72 -21.03 -1.01
CA GLY A 130 0.09 -21.61 -2.21
C GLY A 130 -0.55 -20.57 -3.12
N GLY A 131 -0.33 -19.29 -2.89
CA GLY A 131 -0.84 -18.20 -3.70
C GLY A 131 -1.33 -16.99 -2.88
N GLY A 132 -1.80 -15.96 -3.58
CA GLY A 132 -2.27 -14.74 -2.95
C GLY A 132 -3.12 -13.89 -3.90
N SER A 133 -3.52 -12.72 -3.41
CA SER A 133 -4.27 -11.74 -4.18
C SER A 133 -3.58 -10.38 -4.13
N ILE A 134 -3.45 -9.75 -5.30
CA ILE A 134 -2.89 -8.40 -5.42
C ILE A 134 -3.95 -7.48 -6.00
N VAL A 135 -4.16 -6.35 -5.33
CA VAL A 135 -5.05 -5.28 -5.78
C VAL A 135 -4.22 -4.03 -6.02
N ASN A 136 -4.21 -3.55 -7.24
CA ASN A 136 -3.56 -2.28 -7.59
C ASN A 136 -4.64 -1.20 -7.74
N ILE A 137 -4.57 -0.16 -6.90
CA ILE A 137 -5.49 0.96 -6.98
C ILE A 137 -5.07 1.85 -8.15
N SER A 138 -5.98 2.02 -9.09
CA SER A 138 -5.82 2.86 -10.26
C SER A 138 -6.70 4.12 -10.16
N SER A 139 -6.74 4.90 -11.19
CA SER A 139 -7.56 6.12 -11.28
C SER A 139 -8.29 6.15 -12.62
N MET A 140 -9.45 6.81 -12.64
CA MET A 140 -10.10 7.17 -13.89
C MET A 140 -9.20 8.02 -14.80
N ASN A 141 -8.28 8.79 -14.22
CA ASN A 141 -7.29 9.57 -14.98
C ASN A 141 -6.28 8.68 -15.75
N GLY A 142 -6.18 7.40 -15.44
CA GLY A 142 -5.44 6.42 -16.24
C GLY A 142 -6.16 5.98 -17.51
N LEU A 143 -7.47 6.28 -17.63
CA LEU A 143 -8.32 5.91 -18.76
C LEU A 143 -8.77 7.12 -19.58
N VAL A 144 -8.99 8.26 -18.94
CA VAL A 144 -9.46 9.50 -19.57
C VAL A 144 -8.64 10.68 -19.07
N ALA A 145 -8.23 11.55 -19.99
CA ALA A 145 -7.58 12.81 -19.62
C ALA A 145 -8.60 13.73 -18.94
N GLY A 146 -8.28 14.20 -17.73
CA GLY A 146 -9.06 15.24 -17.06
C GLY A 146 -8.91 16.58 -17.80
N ALA A 147 -9.99 17.29 -17.96
CA ALA A 147 -10.00 18.62 -18.62
C ALA A 147 -9.27 19.72 -17.83
N ILE A 148 -8.81 19.44 -16.62
CA ILE A 148 -8.14 20.38 -15.73
C ILE A 148 -6.87 19.71 -15.19
N GLY A 149 -5.74 20.13 -15.70
CA GLY A 149 -4.37 20.16 -15.20
C GLY A 149 -3.94 19.20 -14.07
N TYR A 150 -4.35 17.93 -14.11
CA TYR A 150 -3.77 16.89 -13.26
C TYR A 150 -2.81 16.06 -14.12
N THR A 151 -1.59 16.00 -13.69
CA THR A 151 -0.59 15.05 -14.20
C THR A 151 -0.49 13.84 -13.29
#